data_2df21083656ad8736895ab8129072907
#
_entry.id   2df21083656ad8736895ab8129072907
#
_cell.length_a   1.000
_cell.length_b   1.000
_cell.length_c   1.000
_cell.angle_alpha   90.00
_cell.angle_beta   90.00
_cell.angle_gamma   90.00
#
_symmetry.space_group_name_H-M   'P 1'
#
loop_
_entity.id
_entity.type
_entity.pdbx_description
1 polymer ?
#
loop_
_entity_poly.entity_id
_entity_poly.type
_entity_poly.pdbx_seq_one_letter_code
_entity_poly.pdbx_strand_id
1 'polypeptide(L)'
;ALINVVANIDENYFPVYWKDYSKVNSLRVITVEALVRSSDWTDGRDNALSTIFGVEGEFLVRIGDGDRPRDQYQCVAPGGNFPGANVVDGLPVDEFVHIATVYNADTGERSYYKNGEKVYSDNSATRAIDLSSSCYIGYSWEPGRWLPGEISEVRVWNVARTAEEIASNPYMVDPHSEGLIAYWKFNEGTGSKIIDHTGNGNDLTGNTTPTWINVELPELKK
;
A
#
# COMPACT_ATOMS: atom_id res chain seq x y z
N ALA A 1 -5.65 -10.12 22.49
CA ALA A 1 -4.76 -9.98 21.34
C ALA A 1 -5.36 -10.69 20.13
N LEU A 2 -5.29 -10.07 18.96
CA LEU A 2 -5.70 -10.70 17.70
C LEU A 2 -4.49 -11.38 17.09
N ILE A 3 -4.49 -12.71 17.09
CA ILE A 3 -3.45 -13.49 16.39
C ILE A 3 -3.83 -13.56 14.90
N ASN A 4 -2.91 -13.18 14.03
CA ASN A 4 -3.11 -13.20 12.61
C ASN A 4 -1.92 -13.85 11.89
N VAL A 5 -2.18 -14.45 10.74
CA VAL A 5 -1.12 -14.89 9.82
C VAL A 5 -0.83 -13.75 8.87
N VAL A 6 0.44 -13.48 8.64
CA VAL A 6 0.91 -12.46 7.69
C VAL A 6 2.00 -13.01 6.78
N ALA A 7 2.18 -12.38 5.63
CA ALA A 7 3.25 -12.71 4.71
C ALA A 7 4.48 -11.85 4.99
N ASN A 8 5.63 -12.48 5.27
CA ASN A 8 6.92 -11.83 5.12
C ASN A 8 7.31 -11.91 3.65
N ILE A 9 7.44 -10.76 2.99
CA ILE A 9 7.63 -10.66 1.55
C ILE A 9 9.01 -10.15 1.14
N ASP A 10 10.02 -10.29 2.01
CA ASP A 10 11.39 -9.94 1.66
C ASP A 10 11.79 -10.52 0.30
N GLU A 11 12.19 -9.64 -0.62
CA GLU A 11 12.55 -9.98 -2.01
C GLU A 11 11.45 -10.69 -2.82
N ASN A 12 10.28 -10.88 -2.23
CA ASN A 12 9.11 -11.39 -2.93
C ASN A 12 8.25 -10.23 -3.41
N TYR A 13 7.53 -10.45 -4.48
CA TYR A 13 6.58 -9.48 -5.00
C TYR A 13 5.40 -10.16 -5.68
N PHE A 14 4.34 -9.40 -5.83
CA PHE A 14 3.08 -9.88 -6.39
C PHE A 14 2.69 -8.97 -7.55
N PRO A 15 2.84 -9.44 -8.82
CA PRO A 15 2.28 -8.72 -9.95
C PRO A 15 0.76 -8.64 -9.83
N VAL A 16 0.20 -7.48 -10.12
CA VAL A 16 -1.25 -7.28 -10.14
C VAL A 16 -1.73 -7.33 -11.58
N TYR A 17 -2.41 -8.41 -11.95
CA TYR A 17 -3.09 -8.56 -13.24
C TYR A 17 -4.57 -8.34 -13.03
N TRP A 18 -5.03 -7.13 -13.30
CA TRP A 18 -6.42 -6.75 -13.12
C TRP A 18 -7.34 -7.59 -14.00
N LYS A 19 -8.41 -8.11 -13.43
CA LYS A 19 -9.41 -8.89 -14.17
C LYS A 19 -10.13 -8.05 -15.22
N ASP A 20 -10.37 -6.78 -14.90
CA ASP A 20 -10.98 -5.78 -15.77
C ASP A 20 -10.15 -4.50 -15.78
N TYR A 21 -9.30 -4.34 -16.78
CA TYR A 21 -8.42 -3.17 -16.94
C TYR A 21 -9.20 -1.86 -17.08
N SER A 22 -10.44 -1.91 -17.58
CA SER A 22 -11.27 -0.71 -17.72
C SER A 22 -11.64 -0.06 -16.40
N LYS A 23 -11.53 -0.80 -15.30
CA LYS A 23 -11.78 -0.30 -13.93
C LYS A 23 -10.61 0.46 -13.32
N VAL A 24 -9.42 0.38 -13.91
CA VAL A 24 -8.18 0.90 -13.32
C VAL A 24 -7.34 1.76 -14.27
N ASN A 25 -7.77 1.96 -15.50
CA ASN A 25 -7.00 2.69 -16.53
C ASN A 25 -7.26 4.21 -16.57
N SER A 26 -8.16 4.72 -15.77
CA SER A 26 -8.48 6.16 -15.73
C SER A 26 -9.13 6.53 -14.40
N LEU A 27 -8.40 6.30 -13.31
CA LEU A 27 -8.88 6.60 -11.96
C LEU A 27 -8.62 8.06 -11.62
N ARG A 28 -9.67 8.83 -11.46
CA ARG A 28 -9.55 10.20 -10.94
C ARG A 28 -9.49 10.24 -9.42
N VAL A 29 -10.05 9.23 -8.78
CA VAL A 29 -10.06 9.08 -7.32
C VAL A 29 -9.59 7.68 -6.96
N ILE A 30 -8.64 7.59 -6.02
CA ILE A 30 -8.15 6.32 -5.48
C ILE A 30 -7.80 6.47 -4.02
N THR A 31 -8.13 5.46 -3.23
CA THR A 31 -7.55 5.23 -1.91
C THR A 31 -6.81 3.91 -1.91
N VAL A 32 -5.57 3.92 -1.44
CA VAL A 32 -4.79 2.70 -1.18
C VAL A 32 -4.49 2.64 0.30
N GLU A 33 -4.79 1.50 0.92
CA GLU A 33 -4.48 1.23 2.32
C GLU A 33 -3.62 -0.01 2.43
N ALA A 34 -2.70 -0.02 3.37
CA ALA A 34 -1.89 -1.19 3.70
C ALA A 34 -1.58 -1.25 5.19
N LEU A 35 -1.51 -2.46 5.73
CA LEU A 35 -1.02 -2.73 7.07
C LEU A 35 0.31 -3.47 6.94
N VAL A 36 1.39 -2.81 7.34
CA VAL A 36 2.77 -3.24 7.07
C VAL A 36 3.64 -3.13 8.30
N ARG A 37 4.70 -3.95 8.35
CA ARG A 37 5.75 -3.87 9.39
C ARG A 37 7.10 -4.14 8.76
N SER A 38 8.14 -3.46 9.24
CA SER A 38 9.53 -3.78 8.92
C SER A 38 10.41 -3.55 10.15
N SER A 39 11.44 -4.35 10.29
CA SER A 39 12.51 -4.11 11.25
C SER A 39 13.55 -3.10 10.74
N ASP A 40 13.63 -2.95 9.43
CA ASP A 40 14.48 -1.97 8.75
C ASP A 40 13.89 -1.66 7.37
N TRP A 41 13.26 -0.51 7.21
CA TRP A 41 12.66 -0.07 5.94
C TRP A 41 13.64 0.02 4.77
N THR A 42 14.90 -0.03 5.03
CA THR A 42 15.97 0.05 4.03
C THR A 42 16.67 -1.27 3.78
N ASP A 43 16.48 -2.26 4.65
CA ASP A 43 17.21 -3.53 4.63
C ASP A 43 18.73 -3.32 4.55
N GLY A 44 19.23 -2.32 5.31
CA GLY A 44 20.66 -1.96 5.32
C GLY A 44 21.21 -1.36 4.02
N ARG A 45 20.35 -1.11 3.01
CA ARG A 45 20.76 -0.60 1.70
C ARG A 45 20.85 0.93 1.69
N ASP A 46 21.89 1.45 1.04
CA ASP A 46 21.95 2.87 0.69
C ASP A 46 20.97 3.15 -0.46
N ASN A 47 20.29 4.28 -0.41
CA ASN A 47 19.32 4.72 -1.41
C ASN A 47 18.13 3.77 -1.59
N ALA A 48 17.79 2.99 -0.57
CA ALA A 48 16.71 2.03 -0.64
C ALA A 48 15.35 2.69 -0.73
N LEU A 49 14.52 2.13 -1.59
CA LEU A 49 13.09 2.37 -1.67
C LEU A 49 12.38 1.10 -1.25
N SER A 50 11.37 1.22 -0.40
CA SER A 50 10.51 0.10 -0.03
C SER A 50 9.15 0.31 -0.69
N THR A 51 8.88 -0.43 -1.75
CA THR A 51 7.63 -0.30 -2.49
C THR A 51 6.55 -1.13 -1.84
N ILE A 52 5.39 -0.53 -1.62
CA ILE A 52 4.21 -1.21 -1.10
C ILE A 52 3.28 -1.59 -2.24
N PHE A 53 2.85 -0.62 -3.04
CA PHE A 53 1.88 -0.83 -4.11
C PHE A 53 2.03 0.22 -5.21
N GLY A 54 1.84 -0.19 -6.44
CA GLY A 54 1.53 0.73 -7.52
C GLY A 54 2.27 0.48 -8.83
N VAL A 55 2.32 1.53 -9.63
CA VAL A 55 2.92 1.60 -10.96
C VAL A 55 3.96 2.69 -10.97
N GLU A 56 5.20 2.33 -11.31
CA GLU A 56 6.31 3.29 -11.42
C GLU A 56 5.99 4.39 -12.43
N GLY A 57 6.24 5.64 -12.03
CA GLY A 57 5.98 6.81 -12.85
C GLY A 57 4.52 7.23 -12.96
N GLU A 58 3.60 6.47 -12.42
CA GLU A 58 2.16 6.75 -12.49
C GLU A 58 1.55 6.97 -11.11
N PHE A 59 1.56 5.97 -10.26
CA PHE A 59 1.08 6.05 -8.88
C PHE A 59 1.81 4.99 -8.06
N LEU A 60 2.63 5.40 -7.10
CA LEU A 60 3.47 4.49 -6.34
C LEU A 60 3.49 4.86 -4.86
N VAL A 61 2.96 3.99 -4.02
CA VAL A 61 3.04 4.08 -2.55
C VAL A 61 4.32 3.39 -2.11
N ARG A 62 5.22 4.16 -1.48
CA ARG A 62 6.55 3.69 -1.10
C ARG A 62 7.07 4.35 0.17
N ILE A 63 8.15 3.80 0.70
CA ILE A 63 8.86 4.33 1.86
C ILE A 63 10.31 4.59 1.46
N GLY A 64 10.82 5.76 1.82
CA GLY A 64 12.18 6.18 1.51
C GLY A 64 12.38 6.66 0.07
N ASP A 65 13.54 7.21 -0.17
CA ASP A 65 14.12 7.57 -1.48
C ASP A 65 15.59 7.95 -1.26
N GLY A 66 16.40 7.94 -2.31
CA GLY A 66 17.84 8.17 -2.24
C GLY A 66 18.30 9.36 -1.39
N ASP A 67 17.69 10.51 -1.59
CA ASP A 67 18.02 11.76 -0.90
C ASP A 67 17.11 12.07 0.30
N ARG A 68 16.24 11.15 0.69
CA ARG A 68 15.19 11.39 1.68
C ARG A 68 15.35 10.51 2.90
N PRO A 69 14.77 10.91 4.04
CA PRO A 69 14.72 10.02 5.20
C PRO A 69 14.15 8.65 4.82
N ARG A 70 14.80 7.61 5.25
CA ARG A 70 14.57 6.22 4.82
C ARG A 70 13.28 5.63 5.35
N ASP A 71 12.73 6.22 6.38
CA ASP A 71 11.47 5.87 7.02
C ASP A 71 10.30 6.76 6.57
N GLN A 72 10.53 7.60 5.55
CA GLN A 72 9.53 8.54 5.06
C GLN A 72 8.54 7.85 4.11
N TYR A 73 7.28 7.82 4.52
CA TYR A 73 6.18 7.36 3.69
C TYR A 73 5.80 8.41 2.65
N GLN A 74 5.62 8.00 1.41
CA GLN A 74 5.26 8.89 0.32
C GLN A 74 4.46 8.17 -0.77
N CYS A 75 3.73 8.96 -1.57
CA CYS A 75 3.11 8.52 -2.81
C CYS A 75 3.62 9.37 -3.97
N VAL A 76 4.24 8.74 -4.92
CA VAL A 76 4.60 9.38 -6.19
C VAL A 76 3.33 9.44 -7.04
N ALA A 77 2.90 10.66 -7.35
CA ALA A 77 1.75 10.91 -8.21
C ALA A 77 2.18 11.09 -9.67
N PRO A 78 1.25 11.12 -10.62
CA PRO A 78 1.54 11.43 -12.01
C PRO A 78 2.37 12.70 -12.18
N GLY A 79 3.37 12.63 -13.03
CA GLY A 79 4.28 13.74 -13.28
C GLY A 79 5.48 13.83 -12.33
N GLY A 80 5.72 12.80 -11.51
CA GLY A 80 6.91 12.73 -10.64
C GLY A 80 6.87 13.71 -9.47
N ASN A 81 5.69 14.15 -9.08
CA ASN A 81 5.52 15.04 -7.93
C ASN A 81 5.76 14.29 -6.63
N PHE A 82 6.95 14.45 -6.12
CA PHE A 82 7.31 14.00 -4.78
C PHE A 82 6.83 15.04 -3.76
N PRO A 83 6.21 14.63 -2.68
CA PRO A 83 6.02 15.52 -1.56
C PRO A 83 7.39 16.04 -1.08
N GLY A 84 7.41 17.23 -0.55
CA GLY A 84 8.60 17.84 0.02
C GLY A 84 9.23 16.97 1.10
N ALA A 85 10.46 17.29 1.51
CA ALA A 85 11.31 16.48 2.38
C ALA A 85 10.78 16.21 3.80
N ASN A 86 9.59 16.67 4.15
CA ASN A 86 9.05 16.59 5.52
C ASN A 86 7.69 15.92 5.59
N VAL A 87 7.43 14.93 4.77
CA VAL A 87 6.06 14.49 4.54
C VAL A 87 5.49 13.61 5.65
N VAL A 88 6.22 12.69 6.15
CA VAL A 88 5.81 11.87 7.29
C VAL A 88 7.06 11.45 8.03
N ASP A 89 7.28 12.03 9.19
CA ASP A 89 8.38 11.62 10.04
C ASP A 89 8.13 10.22 10.59
N GLY A 90 9.10 9.35 10.40
CA GLY A 90 9.30 8.15 11.16
C GLY A 90 8.14 7.15 11.12
N LEU A 91 8.10 6.28 10.11
CA LEU A 91 7.38 5.03 10.28
C LEU A 91 8.05 4.21 11.39
N PRO A 92 7.27 3.60 12.30
CA PRO A 92 7.84 2.77 13.34
C PRO A 92 8.55 1.57 12.76
N VAL A 93 9.56 1.05 13.46
CA VAL A 93 10.18 -0.25 13.19
C VAL A 93 9.65 -1.28 14.18
N ASP A 94 9.60 -2.54 13.76
CA ASP A 94 9.09 -3.67 14.55
C ASP A 94 7.62 -3.58 15.00
N GLU A 95 6.89 -2.60 14.49
CA GLU A 95 5.47 -2.40 14.79
C GLU A 95 4.65 -2.36 13.49
N PHE A 96 3.45 -2.94 13.51
CA PHE A 96 2.51 -2.77 12.41
C PHE A 96 2.01 -1.34 12.36
N VAL A 97 2.09 -0.75 11.19
CA VAL A 97 1.56 0.58 10.89
C VAL A 97 0.52 0.46 9.77
N HIS A 98 -0.64 1.05 9.99
CA HIS A 98 -1.64 1.23 8.95
C HIS A 98 -1.35 2.53 8.22
N ILE A 99 -1.14 2.44 6.93
CA ILE A 99 -0.95 3.60 6.05
C ILE A 99 -2.08 3.68 5.04
N ALA A 100 -2.48 4.88 4.69
CA ALA A 100 -3.43 5.14 3.63
C ALA A 100 -3.00 6.36 2.82
N THR A 101 -3.18 6.28 1.50
CA THR A 101 -3.04 7.41 0.58
C THR A 101 -4.37 7.63 -0.09
N VAL A 102 -4.87 8.85 -0.04
CA VAL A 102 -6.05 9.29 -0.78
C VAL A 102 -5.61 10.28 -1.86
N TYR A 103 -5.86 9.93 -3.11
CA TYR A 103 -5.59 10.78 -4.27
C TYR A 103 -6.92 11.11 -4.93
N ASN A 104 -7.24 12.40 -5.04
CA ASN A 104 -8.53 12.86 -5.57
C ASN A 104 -8.32 13.99 -6.58
N ALA A 105 -8.27 13.63 -7.87
CA ALA A 105 -8.11 14.61 -8.96
C ALA A 105 -9.35 15.47 -9.21
N ASP A 106 -10.50 15.15 -8.61
CA ASP A 106 -11.70 15.97 -8.69
C ASP A 106 -11.64 17.17 -7.74
N THR A 107 -10.97 17.00 -6.60
CA THR A 107 -10.72 18.09 -5.64
C THR A 107 -9.32 18.69 -5.75
N GLY A 108 -8.39 17.95 -6.35
CA GLY A 108 -6.97 18.30 -6.42
C GLY A 108 -6.15 17.79 -5.23
N GLU A 109 -6.79 17.24 -4.20
CA GLU A 109 -6.10 16.86 -2.95
C GLU A 109 -5.46 15.48 -3.04
N ARG A 110 -4.22 15.38 -2.55
CA ARG A 110 -3.54 14.14 -2.18
C ARG A 110 -3.25 14.18 -0.68
N SER A 111 -3.62 13.12 0.05
CA SER A 111 -3.49 13.05 1.51
C SER A 111 -2.86 11.75 1.95
N TYR A 112 -2.08 11.79 3.04
CA TYR A 112 -1.49 10.63 3.68
C TYR A 112 -1.99 10.47 5.11
N TYR A 113 -2.21 9.21 5.48
CA TYR A 113 -2.68 8.82 6.80
C TYR A 113 -1.74 7.78 7.40
N LYS A 114 -1.46 7.92 8.69
CA LYS A 114 -0.72 6.96 9.50
C LYS A 114 -1.56 6.60 10.73
N ASN A 115 -1.88 5.32 10.88
CA ASN A 115 -2.73 4.81 11.96
C ASN A 115 -4.05 5.60 12.13
N GLY A 116 -4.69 5.93 11.00
CA GLY A 116 -5.96 6.64 10.95
C GLY A 116 -5.87 8.17 11.10
N GLU A 117 -4.68 8.71 11.33
CA GLU A 117 -4.48 10.16 11.46
C GLU A 117 -3.92 10.74 10.16
N LYS A 118 -4.53 11.83 9.66
CA LYS A 118 -4.01 12.56 8.51
C LYS A 118 -2.71 13.27 8.90
N VAL A 119 -1.60 12.89 8.27
CA VAL A 119 -0.26 13.40 8.57
C VAL A 119 0.29 14.34 7.50
N TYR A 120 -0.34 14.36 6.33
CA TYR A 120 0.06 15.23 5.22
C TYR A 120 -1.07 15.42 4.22
N SER A 121 -1.10 16.58 3.58
CA SER A 121 -1.89 16.82 2.36
C SER A 121 -1.27 17.91 1.49
N ASP A 122 -1.50 17.80 0.17
CA ASP A 122 -1.16 18.82 -0.82
C ASP A 122 -2.18 18.85 -1.96
N ASN A 123 -1.98 19.76 -2.92
CA ASN A 123 -2.85 19.93 -4.09
C ASN A 123 -2.20 19.39 -5.37
N SER A 124 -1.56 18.25 -5.31
CA SER A 124 -0.82 17.64 -6.44
C SER A 124 -1.63 16.60 -7.22
N ALA A 125 -2.87 16.32 -6.83
CA ALA A 125 -3.75 15.42 -7.58
C ALA A 125 -4.35 16.15 -8.79
N THR A 126 -3.65 16.10 -9.93
CA THR A 126 -3.95 16.97 -11.08
C THR A 126 -4.58 16.24 -12.27
N ARG A 127 -4.49 14.92 -12.34
CA ARG A 127 -5.03 14.12 -13.44
C ARG A 127 -5.40 12.70 -13.00
N ALA A 128 -6.17 12.00 -13.84
CA ALA A 128 -6.43 10.58 -13.66
C ALA A 128 -5.13 9.77 -13.69
N ILE A 129 -5.11 8.65 -12.98
CA ILE A 129 -4.02 7.69 -12.93
C ILE A 129 -4.39 6.39 -13.64
N ASP A 130 -3.39 5.67 -14.11
CA ASP A 130 -3.52 4.41 -14.81
C ASP A 130 -2.75 3.31 -14.06
N LEU A 131 -3.47 2.33 -13.52
CA LEU A 131 -2.88 1.15 -12.86
C LEU A 131 -2.86 -0.09 -13.77
N SER A 132 -3.19 0.05 -15.06
CA SER A 132 -3.42 -1.09 -15.95
C SER A 132 -2.14 -1.81 -16.41
N SER A 133 -0.97 -1.21 -16.21
CA SER A 133 0.29 -1.80 -16.65
C SER A 133 1.33 -1.81 -15.54
N SER A 134 2.09 -2.92 -15.43
CA SER A 134 3.24 -3.05 -14.50
C SER A 134 2.94 -2.64 -13.06
N CYS A 135 1.76 -3.04 -12.57
CA CYS A 135 1.33 -2.82 -11.19
C CYS A 135 1.83 -3.97 -10.31
N TYR A 136 2.37 -3.62 -9.13
CA TYR A 136 2.93 -4.60 -8.20
C TYR A 136 2.59 -4.28 -6.75
N ILE A 137 2.61 -5.31 -5.92
CA ILE A 137 2.75 -5.20 -4.47
C ILE A 137 4.15 -5.68 -4.12
N GLY A 138 4.87 -4.90 -3.31
CA GLY A 138 6.20 -5.25 -2.82
C GLY A 138 7.34 -5.03 -3.80
N TYR A 139 7.11 -4.39 -4.94
CA TYR A 139 8.10 -4.17 -5.99
C TYR A 139 7.75 -2.95 -6.85
N SER A 140 8.73 -2.39 -7.54
CA SER A 140 8.51 -1.47 -8.66
C SER A 140 9.31 -1.91 -9.88
N TRP A 141 9.93 -1.02 -10.64
CA TRP A 141 10.49 -1.36 -11.95
C TRP A 141 11.88 -2.02 -11.95
N GLU A 142 12.59 -2.03 -10.81
CA GLU A 142 13.93 -2.61 -10.73
C GLU A 142 14.18 -3.38 -9.43
N PRO A 143 15.12 -4.34 -9.45
CA PRO A 143 15.55 -5.03 -8.23
C PRO A 143 16.05 -4.06 -7.16
N GLY A 144 15.84 -4.41 -5.89
CA GLY A 144 16.25 -3.60 -4.75
C GLY A 144 15.19 -2.62 -4.27
N ARG A 145 14.01 -2.58 -4.90
CA ARG A 145 12.88 -1.72 -4.49
C ARG A 145 11.74 -2.50 -3.83
N TRP A 146 12.03 -3.67 -3.30
CA TRP A 146 11.06 -4.47 -2.57
C TRP A 146 10.83 -3.96 -1.13
N LEU A 147 9.72 -4.40 -0.55
CA LEU A 147 9.42 -4.15 0.85
C LEU A 147 10.15 -5.18 1.73
N PRO A 148 11.07 -4.77 2.61
CA PRO A 148 11.75 -5.67 3.54
C PRO A 148 10.92 -5.85 4.81
N GLY A 149 9.87 -6.66 4.76
CA GLY A 149 9.00 -6.83 5.91
C GLY A 149 7.74 -7.63 5.65
N GLU A 150 6.76 -7.40 6.49
CA GLU A 150 5.49 -8.11 6.48
C GLU A 150 4.36 -7.24 5.97
N ILE A 151 3.44 -7.88 5.26
CA ILE A 151 2.16 -7.33 4.84
C ILE A 151 1.03 -8.14 5.48
N SER A 152 0.04 -7.43 6.03
CA SER A 152 -1.17 -8.03 6.58
C SER A 152 -2.44 -7.66 5.78
N GLU A 153 -2.49 -6.50 5.18
CA GLU A 153 -3.63 -6.03 4.41
C GLU A 153 -3.19 -5.10 3.29
N VAL A 154 -3.79 -5.23 2.10
CA VAL A 154 -3.74 -4.23 1.04
C VAL A 154 -5.14 -4.07 0.46
N ARG A 155 -5.61 -2.83 0.37
CA ARG A 155 -6.93 -2.46 -0.14
C ARG A 155 -6.80 -1.35 -1.17
N VAL A 156 -7.51 -1.51 -2.26
CA VAL A 156 -7.55 -0.50 -3.34
C VAL A 156 -9.01 -0.10 -3.58
N TRP A 157 -9.28 1.19 -3.47
CA TRP A 157 -10.61 1.79 -3.59
C TRP A 157 -10.64 2.79 -4.75
N ASN A 158 -11.75 2.87 -5.47
CA ASN A 158 -12.00 3.92 -6.45
C ASN A 158 -12.80 5.12 -5.89
N VAL A 159 -12.80 5.26 -4.58
CA VAL A 159 -13.43 6.36 -3.84
C VAL A 159 -12.42 6.99 -2.89
N ALA A 160 -12.64 8.26 -2.53
CA ALA A 160 -11.88 8.93 -1.48
C ALA A 160 -12.46 8.54 -0.13
N ARG A 161 -11.75 7.69 0.62
CA ARG A 161 -12.14 7.36 1.99
C ARG A 161 -11.88 8.53 2.92
N THR A 162 -12.81 8.76 3.83
CA THR A 162 -12.67 9.81 4.85
C THR A 162 -11.69 9.40 5.94
N ALA A 163 -11.17 10.37 6.69
CA ALA A 163 -10.31 10.10 7.85
C ALA A 163 -10.98 9.17 8.87
N GLU A 164 -12.28 9.35 9.09
CA GLU A 164 -13.07 8.52 10.01
C GLU A 164 -13.19 7.08 9.52
N GLU A 165 -13.47 6.87 8.24
CA GLU A 165 -13.52 5.53 7.64
C GLU A 165 -12.18 4.82 7.72
N ILE A 166 -11.08 5.53 7.44
CA ILE A 166 -9.72 4.97 7.51
C ILE A 166 -9.36 4.60 8.97
N ALA A 167 -9.66 5.48 9.91
CA ALA A 167 -9.35 5.24 11.33
C ALA A 167 -10.15 4.11 11.96
N SER A 168 -11.38 3.88 11.48
CA SER A 168 -12.31 2.92 12.10
C SER A 168 -11.99 1.46 11.79
N ASN A 169 -11.28 1.17 10.70
CA ASN A 169 -11.16 -0.19 10.18
C ASN A 169 -9.75 -0.55 9.68
N PRO A 170 -8.69 -0.48 10.53
CA PRO A 170 -7.32 -0.77 10.09
C PRO A 170 -7.07 -2.26 9.81
N TYR A 171 -7.84 -3.19 10.40
CA TYR A 171 -7.55 -4.63 10.33
C TYR A 171 -8.50 -5.42 9.44
N MET A 172 -9.67 -4.89 9.14
CA MET A 172 -10.61 -5.52 8.21
C MET A 172 -11.67 -4.52 7.74
N VAL A 173 -12.19 -4.76 6.54
CA VAL A 173 -13.37 -4.08 5.99
C VAL A 173 -14.34 -5.12 5.45
N ASP A 174 -15.59 -4.72 5.24
CA ASP A 174 -16.53 -5.55 4.48
C ASP A 174 -16.01 -5.70 3.04
N PRO A 175 -15.76 -6.92 2.55
CA PRO A 175 -15.29 -7.16 1.19
C PRO A 175 -16.24 -6.63 0.10
N HIS A 176 -17.50 -6.40 0.43
CA HIS A 176 -18.51 -5.90 -0.48
C HIS A 176 -18.77 -4.39 -0.33
N SER A 177 -17.88 -3.66 0.37
CA SER A 177 -17.98 -2.22 0.49
C SER A 177 -18.00 -1.53 -0.87
N GLU A 178 -18.84 -0.52 -1.02
CA GLU A 178 -18.88 0.30 -2.22
C GLU A 178 -17.53 0.96 -2.50
N GLY A 179 -17.08 0.86 -3.75
CA GLY A 179 -15.81 1.43 -4.18
C GLY A 179 -14.58 0.59 -3.90
N LEU A 180 -14.69 -0.53 -3.18
CA LEU A 180 -13.58 -1.45 -2.96
C LEU A 180 -13.35 -2.30 -4.21
N ILE A 181 -12.24 -2.06 -4.92
CA ILE A 181 -11.93 -2.74 -6.19
C ILE A 181 -11.03 -3.95 -6.03
N ALA A 182 -10.21 -3.99 -4.97
CA ALA A 182 -9.41 -5.15 -4.61
C ALA A 182 -9.12 -5.17 -3.10
N TYR A 183 -9.10 -6.37 -2.52
CA TYR A 183 -8.84 -6.58 -1.10
C TYR A 183 -8.05 -7.87 -0.86
N TRP A 184 -6.79 -7.74 -0.52
CA TRP A 184 -5.88 -8.85 -0.25
C TRP A 184 -5.47 -8.84 1.21
N LYS A 185 -5.76 -9.93 1.92
CA LYS A 185 -5.48 -10.05 3.37
C LYS A 185 -4.09 -10.57 3.69
N PHE A 186 -3.45 -11.25 2.76
CA PHE A 186 -2.15 -11.89 2.99
C PHE A 186 -2.13 -12.79 4.23
N ASN A 187 -3.17 -13.59 4.39
CA ASN A 187 -3.36 -14.46 5.56
C ASN A 187 -3.58 -15.94 5.19
N GLU A 188 -3.20 -16.32 3.99
CA GLU A 188 -3.41 -17.68 3.47
C GLU A 188 -2.61 -18.73 4.23
N GLY A 189 -1.45 -18.38 4.78
CA GLY A 189 -0.62 -19.25 5.60
C GLY A 189 0.14 -20.34 4.83
N THR A 190 -0.01 -20.39 3.51
CA THR A 190 0.65 -21.37 2.63
C THR A 190 0.63 -20.91 1.17
N GLY A 191 1.61 -21.36 0.40
CA GLY A 191 1.67 -21.09 -1.03
C GLY A 191 1.99 -19.63 -1.37
N SER A 192 1.82 -19.30 -2.65
CA SER A 192 2.11 -17.97 -3.22
C SER A 192 0.87 -17.27 -3.82
N LYS A 193 -0.31 -17.88 -3.69
CA LYS A 193 -1.56 -17.31 -4.17
C LYS A 193 -2.21 -16.49 -3.06
N ILE A 194 -2.60 -15.25 -3.37
CA ILE A 194 -3.31 -14.33 -2.48
C ILE A 194 -4.69 -14.05 -3.07
N ILE A 195 -5.73 -14.28 -2.29
CA ILE A 195 -7.12 -14.14 -2.71
C ILE A 195 -7.56 -12.68 -2.68
N ASP A 196 -8.21 -12.23 -3.75
CA ASP A 196 -9.00 -11.00 -3.76
C ASP A 196 -10.36 -11.28 -3.12
N HIS A 197 -10.57 -10.79 -1.91
CA HIS A 197 -11.78 -11.04 -1.12
C HIS A 197 -13.02 -10.29 -1.63
N THR A 198 -12.88 -9.37 -2.57
CA THR A 198 -14.04 -8.64 -3.15
C THR A 198 -14.87 -9.52 -4.08
N GLY A 199 -14.32 -10.59 -4.60
CA GLY A 199 -14.93 -11.39 -5.66
C GLY A 199 -14.76 -10.79 -7.06
N ASN A 200 -13.99 -9.70 -7.22
CA ASN A 200 -13.73 -9.07 -8.53
C ASN A 200 -12.70 -9.83 -9.37
N GLY A 201 -12.06 -10.86 -8.81
CA GLY A 201 -11.18 -11.77 -9.55
C GLY A 201 -9.73 -11.30 -9.70
N ASN A 202 -9.28 -10.37 -8.86
CA ASN A 202 -7.92 -9.85 -8.88
C ASN A 202 -6.98 -10.65 -7.96
N ASP A 203 -7.09 -11.98 -7.94
CA ASP A 203 -6.18 -12.84 -7.18
C ASP A 203 -4.74 -12.62 -7.63
N LEU A 204 -3.81 -12.68 -6.69
CA LEU A 204 -2.39 -12.53 -6.95
C LEU A 204 -1.68 -13.88 -6.92
N THR A 205 -0.57 -13.95 -7.66
CA THR A 205 0.42 -15.03 -7.52
C THR A 205 1.79 -14.38 -7.39
N GLY A 206 2.49 -14.69 -6.29
CA GLY A 206 3.82 -14.18 -6.03
C GLY A 206 4.87 -14.79 -6.95
N ASN A 207 5.99 -14.09 -7.13
CA ASN A 207 7.16 -14.61 -7.86
C ASN A 207 7.74 -15.85 -7.17
N THR A 208 7.63 -15.92 -5.85
CA THR A 208 7.97 -17.09 -5.02
C THR A 208 6.97 -17.20 -3.87
N THR A 209 7.11 -18.25 -3.05
CA THR A 209 6.31 -18.39 -1.83
C THR A 209 6.87 -17.49 -0.74
N PRO A 210 6.10 -16.60 -0.15
CA PRO A 210 6.52 -15.79 0.99
C PRO A 210 6.69 -16.67 2.24
N THR A 211 7.40 -16.16 3.24
CA THR A 211 7.43 -16.77 4.55
C THR A 211 6.17 -16.38 5.33
N TRP A 212 5.39 -17.37 5.73
CA TRP A 212 4.18 -17.16 6.52
C TRP A 212 4.50 -17.19 8.01
N ILE A 213 4.09 -16.16 8.72
CA ILE A 213 4.35 -16.02 10.16
C ILE A 213 3.07 -15.69 10.93
N ASN A 214 3.00 -16.15 12.17
CA ASN A 214 1.96 -15.74 13.10
C ASN A 214 2.41 -14.49 13.86
N VAL A 215 1.56 -13.50 13.91
CA VAL A 215 1.81 -12.23 14.60
C VAL A 215 0.64 -11.86 15.48
N GLU A 216 0.91 -11.09 16.49
CA GLU A 216 -0.09 -10.44 17.32
C GLU A 216 -0.28 -9.01 16.82
N LEU A 217 -1.50 -8.68 16.38
CA LEU A 217 -1.83 -7.32 15.99
C LEU A 217 -2.16 -6.48 17.22
N PRO A 218 -1.79 -5.20 17.25
CA PRO A 218 -2.15 -4.30 18.33
C PRO A 218 -3.66 -4.25 18.55
N GLU A 219 -4.09 -4.15 19.79
CA GLU A 219 -5.50 -3.87 20.08
C GLU A 219 -5.85 -2.47 19.60
N LEU A 220 -7.03 -2.34 18.97
CA LEU A 220 -7.55 -1.03 18.60
C LEU A 220 -7.81 -0.23 19.89
N LYS A 221 -7.21 0.93 19.99
CA LYS A 221 -7.59 1.89 21.04
C LYS A 221 -9.04 2.30 20.75
N LYS A 222 -9.92 1.96 21.68
CA LYS A 222 -11.33 2.36 21.65
C LYS A 222 -11.47 3.86 21.89
#